data_160acc4f2aaf8189832dae594e9d3099
#
_entry.id   160acc4f2aaf8189832dae594e9d3099
#
_cell.length_a   1.000
_cell.length_b   1.000
_cell.length_c   1.000
_cell.angle_alpha   90.00
_cell.angle_beta   90.00
_cell.angle_gamma   90.00
#
_symmetry.space_group_name_H-M   'P 1'
#
loop_
_entity.id
_entity.type
_entity.pdbx_description
1 polymer ?
#
loop_
_entity_poly.entity_id
_entity_poly.type
_entity_poly.pdbx_seq_one_letter_code
_entity_poly.pdbx_strand_id
1 'polypeptide(L)'
;LIVAGSDSGGGAGLQADIKTVTMLGGYAATAVTAITVQNTLGVSDIVAVAPEIVAAQMRAVLDDIGADIVKIGMLGDAEVIGAVAAVLRGARLPVVLDPVMVAKGGAALLADDAVEAMLRLLVPLATVVTPNTPELAALAGTELEDEGDVVLAAQELLDLGARAVLAK
;
A
#
# COMPACT_ATOMS: atom_id res chain seq x y z
N LEU A 1 10.92 5.64 2.59
CA LEU A 1 9.81 5.71 3.56
C LEU A 1 8.80 4.60 3.28
N ILE A 2 8.42 3.83 4.30
CA ILE A 2 7.43 2.76 4.22
C ILE A 2 6.16 3.23 4.95
N VAL A 3 5.00 3.16 4.27
CA VAL A 3 3.68 3.52 4.82
C VAL A 3 2.82 2.27 4.80
N ALA A 4 2.62 1.62 5.95
CA ALA A 4 1.91 0.34 6.02
C ALA A 4 1.48 -0.01 7.45
N GLY A 5 0.72 -1.09 7.58
CA GLY A 5 0.37 -1.68 8.86
C GLY A 5 1.53 -2.45 9.49
N SER A 6 1.51 -2.55 10.81
CA SER A 6 2.46 -3.32 11.62
C SER A 6 1.97 -4.76 11.76
N ASP A 7 2.79 -5.75 11.42
CA ASP A 7 2.57 -7.17 11.65
C ASP A 7 3.36 -7.65 12.88
N SER A 8 2.66 -7.98 13.98
CA SER A 8 3.30 -8.50 15.20
C SER A 8 4.03 -9.82 14.98
N GLY A 9 3.64 -10.62 14.00
CA GLY A 9 4.32 -11.85 13.59
C GLY A 9 5.62 -11.61 12.82
N GLY A 10 5.80 -10.41 12.27
CA GLY A 10 7.02 -9.97 11.60
C GLY A 10 7.26 -10.57 10.22
N GLY A 11 6.27 -11.25 9.63
CA GLY A 11 6.34 -11.90 8.31
C GLY A 11 5.77 -11.07 7.16
N ALA A 12 5.07 -9.99 7.49
CA ALA A 12 4.44 -9.08 6.52
C ALA A 12 4.57 -7.62 7.01
N GLY A 13 3.85 -6.69 6.37
CA GLY A 13 3.74 -5.30 6.77
C GLY A 13 5.07 -4.58 6.95
N LEU A 14 5.09 -3.59 7.82
CA LEU A 14 6.29 -2.80 8.11
C LEU A 14 7.50 -3.65 8.45
N GLN A 15 7.33 -4.71 9.22
CA GLN A 15 8.43 -5.55 9.70
C GLN A 15 9.12 -6.30 8.56
N ALA A 16 8.36 -6.83 7.61
CA ALA A 16 8.93 -7.48 6.42
C ALA A 16 9.64 -6.46 5.52
N ASP A 17 9.00 -5.31 5.31
CA ASP A 17 9.55 -4.25 4.48
C ASP A 17 10.86 -3.68 5.07
N ILE A 18 10.90 -3.41 6.40
CA ILE A 18 12.12 -2.95 7.10
C ILE A 18 13.26 -3.97 6.94
N LYS A 19 12.98 -5.25 7.18
CA LYS A 19 13.98 -6.33 7.02
C LYS A 19 14.51 -6.35 5.59
N THR A 20 13.63 -6.28 4.60
CA THR A 20 13.99 -6.32 3.19
C THR A 20 14.88 -5.14 2.80
N VAL A 21 14.45 -3.92 3.13
CA VAL A 21 15.22 -2.69 2.85
C VAL A 21 16.59 -2.74 3.53
N THR A 22 16.64 -3.16 4.80
CA THR A 22 17.88 -3.25 5.57
C THR A 22 18.83 -4.31 4.98
N MET A 23 18.32 -5.48 4.59
CA MET A 23 19.14 -6.54 3.98
C MET A 23 19.70 -6.13 2.61
N LEU A 24 19.01 -5.23 1.91
CA LEU A 24 19.48 -4.65 0.65
C LEU A 24 20.39 -3.43 0.83
N GLY A 25 20.77 -3.10 2.08
CA GLY A 25 21.68 -2.00 2.40
C GLY A 25 21.03 -0.62 2.48
N GLY A 26 19.69 -0.57 2.48
CA GLY A 26 18.93 0.67 2.61
C GLY A 26 18.61 1.04 4.06
N TYR A 27 18.16 2.28 4.26
CA TYR A 27 17.61 2.78 5.51
C TYR A 27 16.07 2.84 5.42
N ALA A 28 15.37 2.22 6.38
CA ALA A 28 13.92 2.15 6.41
C ALA A 28 13.33 3.08 7.48
N ALA A 29 12.76 4.21 7.07
CA ALA A 29 11.87 5.01 7.90
C ALA A 29 10.42 4.59 7.66
N THR A 30 9.53 4.79 8.65
CA THR A 30 8.17 4.25 8.60
C THR A 30 7.10 5.26 9.00
N ALA A 31 5.89 5.09 8.44
CA ALA A 31 4.64 5.64 8.93
C ALA A 31 3.64 4.49 9.13
N VAL A 32 3.22 4.28 10.37
CA VAL A 32 2.33 3.18 10.76
C VAL A 32 0.90 3.55 10.47
N THR A 33 0.17 2.73 9.71
CA THR A 33 -1.25 2.93 9.38
C THR A 33 -2.19 2.16 10.29
N ALA A 34 -1.73 1.02 10.80
CA ALA A 34 -2.48 0.20 11.75
C ALA A 34 -1.53 -0.68 12.56
N ILE A 35 -1.98 -1.11 13.73
CA ILE A 35 -1.32 -2.13 14.55
C ILE A 35 -2.19 -3.38 14.50
N THR A 36 -1.63 -4.52 14.07
CA THR A 36 -2.36 -5.79 14.03
C THR A 36 -1.94 -6.72 15.16
N VAL A 37 -2.89 -7.48 15.68
CA VAL A 37 -2.63 -8.67 16.48
C VAL A 37 -2.62 -9.86 15.52
N GLN A 38 -1.43 -10.18 15.02
CA GLN A 38 -1.24 -11.11 13.91
C GLN A 38 -0.15 -12.13 14.20
N ASN A 39 -0.36 -13.36 13.71
CA ASN A 39 0.61 -14.44 13.72
C ASN A 39 0.49 -15.27 12.42
N THR A 40 1.12 -16.45 12.38
CA THR A 40 1.10 -17.34 11.20
C THR A 40 -0.27 -17.96 10.91
N LEU A 41 -1.21 -17.91 11.85
CA LEU A 41 -2.57 -18.45 11.72
C LEU A 41 -3.57 -17.41 11.20
N GLY A 42 -3.29 -16.11 11.40
CA GLY A 42 -4.15 -15.04 10.92
C GLY A 42 -4.04 -13.74 11.72
N VAL A 43 -4.99 -12.85 11.47
CA VAL A 43 -5.17 -11.56 12.16
C VAL A 43 -6.37 -11.69 13.09
N SER A 44 -6.17 -11.48 14.39
CA SER A 44 -7.21 -11.57 15.41
C SER A 44 -7.76 -10.21 15.84
N ASP A 45 -6.98 -9.13 15.65
CA ASP A 45 -7.44 -7.77 15.95
C ASP A 45 -6.64 -6.73 15.17
N ILE A 46 -7.23 -5.54 14.94
CA ILE A 46 -6.62 -4.42 14.22
C ILE A 46 -7.02 -3.12 14.91
N VAL A 47 -6.01 -2.30 15.23
CA VAL A 47 -6.20 -0.92 15.67
C VAL A 47 -5.70 0.02 14.58
N ALA A 48 -6.60 0.75 13.95
CA ALA A 48 -6.25 1.77 12.95
C ALA A 48 -5.56 2.97 13.62
N VAL A 49 -4.59 3.55 12.94
CA VAL A 49 -3.98 4.83 13.33
C VAL A 49 -4.75 5.95 12.63
N ALA A 50 -5.09 7.00 13.38
CA ALA A 50 -5.84 8.13 12.86
C ALA A 50 -5.15 8.76 11.64
N PRO A 51 -5.89 9.13 10.59
CA PRO A 51 -5.33 9.61 9.31
C PRO A 51 -4.38 10.81 9.46
N GLU A 52 -4.70 11.73 10.37
CA GLU A 52 -3.85 12.88 10.67
C GLU A 52 -2.52 12.49 11.31
N ILE A 53 -2.49 11.39 12.10
CA ILE A 53 -1.27 10.86 12.71
C ILE A 53 -0.41 10.16 11.65
N VAL A 54 -1.02 9.40 10.72
CA VAL A 54 -0.30 8.80 9.59
C VAL A 54 0.36 9.90 8.75
N ALA A 55 -0.38 10.94 8.38
CA ALA A 55 0.16 12.08 7.64
C ALA A 55 1.26 12.83 8.41
N ALA A 56 1.12 12.98 9.73
CA ALA A 56 2.13 13.62 10.58
C ALA A 56 3.43 12.81 10.64
N GLN A 57 3.35 11.46 10.77
CA GLN A 57 4.51 10.58 10.69
C GLN A 57 5.24 10.72 9.35
N MET A 58 4.50 10.71 8.23
CA MET A 58 5.10 10.91 6.91
C MET A 58 5.84 12.23 6.81
N ARG A 59 5.22 13.34 7.24
CA ARG A 59 5.85 14.67 7.21
C ARG A 59 7.08 14.73 8.10
N ALA A 60 7.02 14.20 9.31
CA ALA A 60 8.15 14.19 10.22
C ALA A 60 9.38 13.50 9.60
N VAL A 61 9.19 12.42 8.84
CA VAL A 61 10.28 11.75 8.13
C VAL A 61 10.73 12.58 6.92
N LEU A 62 9.79 13.06 6.10
CA LEU A 62 10.11 13.76 4.85
C LEU A 62 10.79 15.11 5.08
N ASP A 63 10.42 15.84 6.15
CA ASP A 63 10.91 17.17 6.45
C ASP A 63 12.30 17.18 7.10
N ASP A 64 12.71 16.09 7.77
CA ASP A 64 13.98 15.97 8.49
C ASP A 64 14.94 14.98 7.83
N ILE A 65 14.51 13.71 7.69
CA ILE A 65 15.35 12.62 7.18
C ILE A 65 15.37 12.62 5.65
N GLY A 66 14.20 12.91 5.04
CA GLY A 66 13.98 12.74 3.61
C GLY A 66 13.66 11.29 3.23
N ALA A 67 13.42 11.08 1.95
CA ALA A 67 13.25 9.75 1.36
C ALA A 67 13.62 9.78 -0.12
N ASP A 68 14.18 8.69 -0.63
CA ASP A 68 14.43 8.51 -2.07
C ASP A 68 13.21 7.88 -2.77
N ILE A 69 12.41 7.11 -2.03
CA ILE A 69 11.24 6.38 -2.51
C ILE A 69 10.23 6.18 -1.38
N VAL A 70 8.95 6.12 -1.74
CA VAL A 70 7.89 5.74 -0.81
C VAL A 70 7.30 4.39 -1.24
N LYS A 71 7.26 3.42 -0.32
CA LYS A 71 6.50 2.16 -0.49
C LYS A 71 5.23 2.25 0.33
N ILE A 72 4.12 1.97 -0.30
CA ILE A 72 2.80 1.90 0.33
C ILE A 72 2.37 0.44 0.39
N GLY A 73 1.92 0.00 1.56
CA GLY A 73 1.25 -1.29 1.75
C GLY A 73 -0.18 -1.10 2.26
N MET A 74 -0.57 -1.86 3.29
CA MET A 74 -1.92 -1.78 3.88
C MET A 74 -2.22 -0.39 4.46
N LEU A 75 -3.33 0.22 4.04
CA LEU A 75 -3.79 1.53 4.51
C LEU A 75 -5.06 1.47 5.36
N GLY A 76 -5.95 0.49 5.11
CA GLY A 76 -7.17 0.24 5.88
C GLY A 76 -8.42 0.88 5.29
N ASP A 77 -8.49 2.20 5.21
CA ASP A 77 -9.70 2.94 4.80
C ASP A 77 -9.42 4.11 3.86
N ALA A 78 -10.50 4.70 3.33
CA ALA A 78 -10.45 5.82 2.38
C ALA A 78 -9.90 7.12 2.99
N GLU A 79 -10.06 7.33 4.30
CA GLU A 79 -9.58 8.54 4.99
C GLU A 79 -8.05 8.51 5.10
N VAL A 80 -7.47 7.37 5.47
CA VAL A 80 -6.01 7.16 5.50
C VAL A 80 -5.45 7.29 4.08
N ILE A 81 -6.09 6.70 3.06
CA ILE A 81 -5.70 6.84 1.65
C ILE A 81 -5.67 8.31 1.24
N GLY A 82 -6.71 9.08 1.59
CA GLY A 82 -6.78 10.51 1.32
C GLY A 82 -5.66 11.31 1.98
N ALA A 83 -5.37 11.02 3.25
CA ALA A 83 -4.30 11.67 4.01
C ALA A 83 -2.91 11.38 3.44
N VAL A 84 -2.64 10.11 3.08
CA VAL A 84 -1.38 9.67 2.43
C VAL A 84 -1.22 10.34 1.07
N ALA A 85 -2.25 10.32 0.22
CA ALA A 85 -2.23 10.96 -1.09
C ALA A 85 -1.97 12.46 -1.01
N ALA A 86 -2.54 13.15 -0.01
CA ALA A 86 -2.31 14.58 0.19
C ALA A 86 -0.84 14.90 0.49
N VAL A 87 -0.15 14.07 1.28
CA VAL A 87 1.29 14.22 1.54
C VAL A 87 2.12 13.93 0.29
N LEU A 88 1.82 12.86 -0.43
CA LEU A 88 2.58 12.43 -1.62
C LEU A 88 2.53 13.45 -2.76
N ARG A 89 1.40 14.14 -2.97
CA ARG A 89 1.30 15.19 -4.00
C ARG A 89 2.31 16.31 -3.82
N GLY A 90 2.71 16.59 -2.59
CA GLY A 90 3.74 17.58 -2.27
C GLY A 90 5.17 17.06 -2.39
N ALA A 91 5.38 15.75 -2.19
CA ALA A 91 6.71 15.16 -2.03
C ALA A 91 7.44 14.88 -3.36
N ARG A 92 6.73 14.67 -4.48
CA ARG A 92 7.29 14.37 -5.83
C ARG A 92 8.31 13.21 -5.84
N LEU A 93 8.08 12.19 -5.04
CA LEU A 93 8.93 11.01 -4.92
C LEU A 93 8.40 9.85 -5.76
N PRO A 94 9.26 8.92 -6.21
CA PRO A 94 8.80 7.64 -6.73
C PRO A 94 7.97 6.90 -5.68
N VAL A 95 6.85 6.30 -6.12
CA VAL A 95 5.92 5.58 -5.25
C VAL A 95 5.76 4.14 -5.74
N VAL A 96 6.01 3.18 -4.86
CA VAL A 96 5.64 1.77 -5.05
C VAL A 96 4.35 1.53 -4.27
N LEU A 97 3.26 1.26 -4.97
CA LEU A 97 1.96 0.97 -4.40
C LEU A 97 1.69 -0.54 -4.44
N ASP A 98 1.71 -1.17 -3.28
CA ASP A 98 1.27 -2.56 -3.09
C ASP A 98 -0.17 -2.52 -2.54
N PRO A 99 -1.18 -2.82 -3.37
CA PRO A 99 -2.59 -2.58 -3.05
C PRO A 99 -3.16 -3.68 -2.16
N VAL A 100 -2.60 -3.83 -0.95
CA VAL A 100 -2.96 -4.88 -0.01
C VAL A 100 -4.41 -4.76 0.43
N MET A 101 -5.25 -5.75 0.07
CA MET A 101 -6.69 -5.78 0.38
C MET A 101 -7.06 -6.84 1.40
N VAL A 102 -6.33 -7.96 1.42
CA VAL A 102 -6.66 -9.12 2.25
C VAL A 102 -5.40 -9.65 2.92
N ALA A 103 -5.51 -10.00 4.20
CA ALA A 103 -4.43 -10.67 4.92
C ALA A 103 -4.25 -12.11 4.42
N LYS A 104 -3.06 -12.69 4.64
CA LYS A 104 -2.74 -14.11 4.36
C LYS A 104 -3.59 -15.08 5.19
N GLY A 105 -4.69 -14.81 5.65
CA GLY A 105 -5.65 -15.64 6.36
C GLY A 105 -7.08 -15.36 5.93
N GLY A 106 -7.25 -14.53 4.87
CA GLY A 106 -8.55 -14.19 4.32
C GLY A 106 -9.26 -13.03 5.04
N ALA A 107 -8.66 -12.44 6.08
CA ALA A 107 -9.25 -11.27 6.73
C ALA A 107 -9.18 -10.06 5.81
N ALA A 108 -10.31 -9.39 5.58
CA ALA A 108 -10.35 -8.12 4.84
C ALA A 108 -9.54 -7.05 5.60
N LEU A 109 -8.62 -6.41 4.90
CA LEU A 109 -7.75 -5.35 5.42
C LEU A 109 -8.06 -3.98 4.81
N LEU A 110 -8.94 -3.95 3.82
CA LEU A 110 -9.36 -2.75 3.11
C LEU A 110 -10.89 -2.68 3.13
N ALA A 111 -11.43 -1.51 3.43
CA ALA A 111 -12.86 -1.25 3.36
C ALA A 111 -13.31 -1.12 1.89
N ASP A 112 -14.58 -1.39 1.61
CA ASP A 112 -15.11 -1.42 0.24
C ASP A 112 -14.95 -0.05 -0.50
N ASP A 113 -15.12 1.07 0.22
CA ASP A 113 -14.94 2.42 -0.32
C ASP A 113 -13.48 2.81 -0.55
N ALA A 114 -12.55 2.10 0.05
CA ALA A 114 -11.12 2.36 -0.05
C ALA A 114 -10.53 1.95 -1.40
N VAL A 115 -11.14 0.98 -2.11
CA VAL A 115 -10.71 0.59 -3.47
C VAL A 115 -10.90 1.78 -4.42
N GLU A 116 -12.08 2.42 -4.40
CA GLU A 116 -12.34 3.61 -5.23
C GLU A 116 -11.39 4.76 -4.87
N ALA A 117 -11.16 4.99 -3.57
CA ALA A 117 -10.22 6.01 -3.11
C ALA A 117 -8.79 5.73 -3.60
N MET A 118 -8.35 4.45 -3.57
CA MET A 118 -7.04 4.04 -4.05
C MET A 118 -6.88 4.28 -5.55
N LEU A 119 -7.85 3.85 -6.37
CA LEU A 119 -7.85 4.08 -7.82
C LEU A 119 -7.78 5.56 -8.16
N ARG A 120 -8.57 6.38 -7.49
CA ARG A 120 -8.67 7.81 -7.77
C ARG A 120 -7.50 8.63 -7.23
N LEU A 121 -6.93 8.28 -6.08
CA LEU A 121 -6.01 9.15 -5.34
C LEU A 121 -4.56 8.66 -5.33
N LEU A 122 -4.31 7.34 -5.37
CA LEU A 122 -2.96 6.78 -5.23
C LEU A 122 -2.43 6.19 -6.55
N VAL A 123 -3.26 5.50 -7.33
CA VAL A 123 -2.84 4.93 -8.62
C VAL A 123 -2.24 6.00 -9.54
N PRO A 124 -2.83 7.23 -9.68
CA PRO A 124 -2.22 8.29 -10.50
C PRO A 124 -0.87 8.81 -9.99
N LEU A 125 -0.53 8.55 -8.72
CA LEU A 125 0.74 8.96 -8.10
C LEU A 125 1.79 7.84 -8.16
N ALA A 126 1.37 6.60 -8.48
CA ALA A 126 2.24 5.44 -8.42
C ALA A 126 3.25 5.41 -9.58
N THR A 127 4.51 5.20 -9.24
CA THR A 127 5.55 4.83 -10.20
C THR A 127 5.39 3.38 -10.62
N VAL A 128 5.04 2.50 -9.67
CA VAL A 128 4.68 1.12 -9.95
C VAL A 128 3.59 0.66 -8.98
N VAL A 129 2.58 -0.03 -9.50
CA VAL A 129 1.57 -0.74 -8.73
C VAL A 129 1.88 -2.24 -8.78
N THR A 130 1.83 -2.94 -7.65
CA THR A 130 2.26 -4.35 -7.57
C THR A 130 1.13 -5.28 -7.10
N PRO A 131 -0.02 -5.35 -7.80
CA PRO A 131 -1.13 -6.18 -7.39
C PRO A 131 -0.84 -7.67 -7.64
N ASN A 132 -1.32 -8.53 -6.75
CA ASN A 132 -1.54 -9.93 -7.11
C ASN A 132 -2.81 -10.07 -7.97
N THR A 133 -3.04 -11.26 -8.55
CA THR A 133 -4.19 -11.48 -9.45
C THR A 133 -5.55 -11.14 -8.78
N PRO A 134 -5.85 -11.57 -7.53
CA PRO A 134 -7.08 -11.15 -6.85
C PRO A 134 -7.18 -9.64 -6.59
N GLU A 135 -6.09 -8.98 -6.25
CA GLU A 135 -6.04 -7.53 -6.06
C GLU A 135 -6.25 -6.78 -7.38
N LEU A 136 -5.67 -7.28 -8.46
CA LEU A 136 -5.84 -6.69 -9.80
C LEU A 136 -7.29 -6.84 -10.27
N ALA A 137 -7.92 -8.02 -10.08
CA ALA A 137 -9.33 -8.24 -10.37
C ALA A 137 -10.24 -7.26 -9.59
N ALA A 138 -9.96 -7.07 -8.30
CA ALA A 138 -10.71 -6.13 -7.47
C ALA A 138 -10.53 -4.66 -7.91
N LEU A 139 -9.31 -4.27 -8.32
CA LEU A 139 -9.04 -2.92 -8.83
C LEU A 139 -9.71 -2.66 -10.18
N ALA A 140 -9.73 -3.65 -11.08
CA ALA A 140 -10.40 -3.55 -12.38
C ALA A 140 -11.92 -3.77 -12.31
N GLY A 141 -12.43 -4.29 -11.19
CA GLY A 141 -13.86 -4.59 -11.04
C GLY A 141 -14.35 -5.73 -11.94
N THR A 142 -13.47 -6.66 -12.33
CA THR A 142 -13.76 -7.77 -13.23
C THR A 142 -13.06 -9.06 -12.78
N GLU A 143 -13.59 -10.20 -13.20
CA GLU A 143 -12.91 -11.50 -13.03
C GLU A 143 -11.79 -11.63 -14.08
N LEU A 144 -10.69 -12.26 -13.72
CA LEU A 144 -9.55 -12.51 -14.59
C LEU A 144 -9.44 -14.02 -14.83
N GLU A 145 -9.72 -14.48 -16.05
CA GLU A 145 -9.74 -15.90 -16.40
C GLU A 145 -8.42 -16.35 -17.06
N ASP A 146 -7.74 -15.44 -17.75
CA ASP A 146 -6.49 -15.75 -18.45
C ASP A 146 -5.48 -14.58 -18.42
N GLU A 147 -4.30 -14.78 -19.07
CA GLU A 147 -3.26 -13.75 -19.15
C GLU A 147 -3.71 -12.51 -19.94
N GLY A 148 -4.62 -12.65 -20.89
CA GLY A 148 -5.18 -11.54 -21.65
C GLY A 148 -5.96 -10.59 -20.75
N ASP A 149 -6.79 -11.14 -19.87
CA ASP A 149 -7.53 -10.36 -18.89
C ASP A 149 -6.61 -9.63 -17.92
N VAL A 150 -5.53 -10.30 -17.49
CA VAL A 150 -4.50 -9.67 -16.62
C VAL A 150 -3.85 -8.47 -17.31
N VAL A 151 -3.53 -8.61 -18.60
CA VAL A 151 -2.96 -7.50 -19.39
C VAL A 151 -3.96 -6.35 -19.54
N LEU A 152 -5.23 -6.64 -19.82
CA LEU A 152 -6.26 -5.61 -19.96
C LEU A 152 -6.50 -4.88 -18.65
N ALA A 153 -6.63 -5.60 -17.53
CA ALA A 153 -6.80 -5.01 -16.21
C ALA A 153 -5.57 -4.16 -15.79
N ALA A 154 -4.36 -4.62 -16.11
CA ALA A 154 -3.16 -3.83 -15.88
C ALA A 154 -3.14 -2.55 -16.73
N GLN A 155 -3.62 -2.61 -17.97
CA GLN A 155 -3.73 -1.44 -18.85
C GLN A 155 -4.68 -0.38 -18.27
N GLU A 156 -5.78 -0.78 -17.64
CA GLU A 156 -6.68 0.17 -16.98
C GLU A 156 -5.97 0.96 -15.86
N LEU A 157 -5.09 0.32 -15.08
CA LEU A 157 -4.31 1.02 -14.08
C LEU A 157 -3.28 1.99 -14.69
N LEU A 158 -2.70 1.64 -15.85
CA LEU A 158 -1.83 2.55 -16.60
C LEU A 158 -2.62 3.75 -17.13
N ASP A 159 -3.81 3.54 -17.65
CA ASP A 159 -4.70 4.60 -18.16
C ASP A 159 -5.17 5.54 -17.04
N LEU A 160 -5.29 5.05 -15.80
CA LEU A 160 -5.53 5.86 -14.62
C LEU A 160 -4.31 6.67 -14.16
N GLY A 161 -3.12 6.44 -14.73
CA GLY A 161 -1.93 7.25 -14.51
C GLY A 161 -0.77 6.54 -13.79
N ALA A 162 -0.88 5.27 -13.43
CA ALA A 162 0.27 4.49 -12.99
C ALA A 162 1.33 4.43 -14.11
N ARG A 163 2.62 4.51 -13.76
CA ARG A 163 3.68 4.46 -14.79
C ARG A 163 4.07 3.03 -15.18
N ALA A 164 3.86 2.08 -14.28
CA ALA A 164 4.08 0.66 -14.51
C ALA A 164 3.16 -0.17 -13.61
N VAL A 165 2.83 -1.37 -14.06
CA VAL A 165 2.12 -2.39 -13.26
C VAL A 165 2.95 -3.67 -13.26
N LEU A 166 3.17 -4.24 -12.08
CA LEU A 166 3.78 -5.54 -11.87
C LEU A 166 2.72 -6.48 -11.28
N ALA A 167 1.98 -7.16 -12.14
CA ALA A 167 1.03 -8.20 -11.72
C ALA A 167 1.80 -9.45 -11.24
N LYS A 168 1.39 -10.00 -10.07
CA LYS A 168 2.07 -11.12 -9.37
C LYS A 168 1.20 -12.37 -9.39
#